data_a372f8314b73a189caf64a555714645c
#
_entry.id   a372f8314b73a189caf64a555714645c
#
_cell.length_a   1.000
_cell.length_b   1.000
_cell.length_c   1.000
_cell.angle_alpha   90.00
_cell.angle_beta   90.00
_cell.angle_gamma   90.00
#
_symmetry.space_group_name_H-M   'P 1'
#
loop_
_entity.id
_entity.type
_entity.pdbx_description
1 polymer ?
#
loop_
_entity_poly.entity_id
_entity_poly.type
_entity_poly.pdbx_seq_one_letter_code
_entity_poly.pdbx_strand_id
1 'polypeptide(L)'
;MGSTAVTRGESGSKKTILITSLALFSMFFGAGNLIFPPMLAVQAGDNFWPAILGFLGTGALLPVLAVIAIALSGASVRDLAQRAGTVFGVLFPVLAYLSIGAFYALPRTGAVSMETAITPLLGVDGLFASGVFNIIFFGIALTLAWNPSTIMDKLGKFLVPALVVLLVVMIAVALTRWDAGANPPAEQYAEGPFTAGLLEGYLTMDSIAALDADVITIETSRSDM
;
A
#
# COMPACT_ATOMS: atom_id res chain seq x y z
N MET A 1 -45.18 -7.28 32.19
CA MET A 1 -44.78 -6.85 30.86
C MET A 1 -43.33 -6.37 30.98
N GLY A 2 -42.42 -7.28 30.76
CA GLY A 2 -40.97 -7.03 30.88
C GLY A 2 -40.41 -6.64 29.54
N SER A 3 -39.83 -5.44 29.45
CA SER A 3 -39.07 -4.97 28.32
C SER A 3 -37.67 -5.60 28.36
N THR A 4 -37.43 -6.60 27.53
CA THR A 4 -36.08 -7.10 27.26
C THR A 4 -35.42 -6.12 26.29
N ALA A 5 -34.67 -5.18 26.80
CA ALA A 5 -33.77 -4.34 26.04
C ALA A 5 -32.66 -5.20 25.44
N VAL A 6 -32.69 -5.32 24.12
CA VAL A 6 -31.71 -6.06 23.33
C VAL A 6 -30.40 -5.27 23.32
N THR A 7 -29.43 -5.66 24.16
CA THR A 7 -28.05 -5.21 24.11
C THR A 7 -27.27 -5.97 23.01
N ARG A 8 -27.67 -5.78 21.77
CA ARG A 8 -27.05 -6.47 20.62
C ARG A 8 -26.12 -5.61 19.77
N GLY A 9 -25.87 -4.33 20.15
CA GLY A 9 -25.22 -3.36 19.28
C GLY A 9 -23.69 -3.24 19.38
N GLU A 10 -23.09 -3.43 20.55
CA GLU A 10 -21.70 -2.99 20.74
C GLU A 10 -20.61 -4.00 20.34
N SER A 11 -20.85 -5.29 20.52
CA SER A 11 -19.84 -6.31 20.20
C SER A 11 -19.72 -6.55 18.70
N GLY A 12 -20.80 -6.44 17.96
CA GLY A 12 -20.82 -6.52 16.48
C GLY A 12 -20.06 -5.34 15.86
N SER A 13 -20.30 -4.16 16.33
CA SER A 13 -19.66 -2.94 15.84
C SER A 13 -18.13 -2.94 15.99
N LYS A 14 -17.60 -3.31 17.16
CA LYS A 14 -16.14 -3.36 17.38
C LYS A 14 -15.44 -4.41 16.53
N LYS A 15 -16.05 -5.57 16.35
CA LYS A 15 -15.52 -6.64 15.48
C LYS A 15 -15.53 -6.23 14.01
N THR A 16 -16.59 -5.61 13.55
CA THR A 16 -16.71 -5.08 12.18
C THR A 16 -15.66 -4.01 11.93
N ILE A 17 -15.51 -3.04 12.83
CA ILE A 17 -14.47 -2.00 12.74
C ILE A 17 -13.08 -2.63 12.64
N LEU A 18 -12.77 -3.62 13.49
CA LEU A 18 -11.47 -4.29 13.47
C LEU A 18 -11.21 -5.00 12.13
N ILE A 19 -12.20 -5.74 11.64
CA ILE A 19 -12.07 -6.46 10.36
C ILE A 19 -11.89 -5.49 9.20
N THR A 20 -12.69 -4.42 9.15
CA THR A 20 -12.57 -3.39 8.10
C THR A 20 -11.24 -2.66 8.19
N SER A 21 -10.76 -2.33 9.40
CA SER A 21 -9.45 -1.71 9.58
C SER A 21 -8.30 -2.61 9.14
N LEU A 22 -8.37 -3.92 9.43
CA LEU A 22 -7.38 -4.88 8.96
C LEU A 22 -7.43 -5.07 7.44
N ALA A 23 -8.62 -5.05 6.86
CA ALA A 23 -8.79 -5.11 5.41
C ALA A 23 -8.18 -3.87 4.73
N LEU A 24 -8.48 -2.67 5.23
CA LEU A 24 -7.85 -1.43 4.76
C LEU A 24 -6.32 -1.47 4.93
N PHE A 25 -5.84 -1.89 6.11
CA PHE A 25 -4.41 -2.05 6.34
C PHE A 25 -3.77 -2.98 5.30
N SER A 26 -4.41 -4.11 4.96
CA SER A 26 -3.89 -5.06 3.98
C SER A 26 -3.81 -4.51 2.56
N MET A 27 -4.68 -3.56 2.22
CA MET A 27 -4.65 -2.90 0.90
C MET A 27 -3.48 -1.90 0.78
N PHE A 28 -3.24 -1.13 1.85
CA PHE A 28 -2.21 -0.09 1.84
C PHE A 28 -0.83 -0.64 2.18
N PHE A 29 -0.74 -1.66 3.04
CA PHE A 29 0.54 -2.20 3.51
C PHE A 29 1.10 -3.22 2.52
N GLY A 30 1.73 -2.73 1.47
CA GLY A 30 2.40 -3.51 0.43
C GLY A 30 3.92 -3.58 0.61
N ALA A 31 4.58 -4.26 -0.32
CA ALA A 31 6.04 -4.36 -0.38
C ALA A 31 6.72 -2.98 -0.48
N GLY A 32 6.08 -2.01 -1.14
CA GLY A 32 6.58 -0.63 -1.22
C GLY A 32 6.75 -0.01 0.16
N ASN A 33 5.75 -0.13 1.02
CA ASN A 33 5.78 0.43 2.37
C ASN A 33 6.82 -0.24 3.30
N LEU A 34 7.26 -1.45 2.97
CA LEU A 34 8.36 -2.13 3.65
C LEU A 34 9.73 -1.70 3.14
N ILE A 35 9.86 -1.43 1.86
CA ILE A 35 11.17 -1.23 1.18
C ILE A 35 11.54 0.25 1.14
N PHE A 36 10.60 1.15 0.79
CA PHE A 36 10.93 2.56 0.58
C PHE A 36 11.41 3.30 1.83
N PRO A 37 10.76 3.20 3.01
CA PRO A 37 11.22 3.95 4.17
C PRO A 37 12.63 3.57 4.64
N PRO A 38 13.03 2.28 4.69
CA PRO A 38 14.41 1.90 4.99
C PRO A 38 15.40 2.37 3.93
N MET A 39 15.07 2.27 2.64
CA MET A 39 15.94 2.77 1.57
C MET A 39 16.11 4.28 1.64
N LEU A 40 15.03 5.02 1.87
CA LEU A 40 15.08 6.46 2.09
C LEU A 40 15.99 6.79 3.28
N ALA A 41 15.87 6.06 4.39
CA ALA A 41 16.70 6.30 5.58
C ALA A 41 18.20 6.13 5.27
N VAL A 42 18.56 5.10 4.50
CA VAL A 42 19.97 4.85 4.11
C VAL A 42 20.47 5.92 3.14
N GLN A 43 19.64 6.32 2.16
CA GLN A 43 20.05 7.27 1.12
C GLN A 43 20.03 8.72 1.59
N ALA A 44 19.09 9.06 2.47
CA ALA A 44 18.99 10.42 3.01
C ALA A 44 20.11 10.74 4.04
N GLY A 45 20.66 9.72 4.72
CA GLY A 45 21.75 9.92 5.67
C GLY A 45 21.43 11.02 6.68
N ASP A 46 22.31 12.03 6.76
CA ASP A 46 22.15 13.17 7.69
C ASP A 46 20.89 14.02 7.40
N ASN A 47 20.34 13.95 6.19
CA ASN A 47 19.13 14.63 5.77
C ASN A 47 17.86 13.79 5.97
N PHE A 48 17.89 12.76 6.82
CA PHE A 48 16.78 11.86 7.08
C PHE A 48 15.48 12.57 7.48
N TRP A 49 15.54 13.50 8.43
CA TRP A 49 14.34 14.14 8.96
C TRP A 49 13.53 14.93 7.93
N PRO A 50 14.12 15.83 7.15
CA PRO A 50 13.37 16.50 6.09
C PRO A 50 12.88 15.52 5.02
N ALA A 51 13.66 14.50 4.67
CA ALA A 51 13.27 13.49 3.69
C ALA A 51 12.07 12.67 4.15
N ILE A 52 12.07 12.16 5.39
CA ILE A 52 10.97 11.36 5.92
C ILE A 52 9.69 12.18 6.10
N LEU A 53 9.78 13.45 6.45
CA LEU A 53 8.62 14.34 6.53
C LEU A 53 7.97 14.55 5.15
N GLY A 54 8.78 14.71 4.11
CA GLY A 54 8.30 14.75 2.73
C GLY A 54 7.61 13.45 2.34
N PHE A 55 8.25 12.32 2.62
CA PHE A 55 7.70 10.98 2.36
C PHE A 55 6.35 10.76 3.05
N LEU A 56 6.24 11.08 4.34
CA LEU A 56 4.99 10.95 5.10
C LEU A 56 3.88 11.84 4.56
N GLY A 57 4.22 12.99 3.99
CA GLY A 57 3.26 13.91 3.37
C GLY A 57 2.47 13.27 2.23
N THR A 58 3.13 12.54 1.35
CA THR A 58 2.50 11.91 0.17
C THR A 58 2.23 10.43 0.35
N GLY A 59 3.09 9.70 1.05
CA GLY A 59 2.97 8.27 1.26
C GLY A 59 2.01 7.87 2.40
N ALA A 60 1.71 8.78 3.33
CA ALA A 60 0.80 8.48 4.43
C ALA A 60 -0.36 9.49 4.54
N LEU A 61 -0.06 10.79 4.64
CA LEU A 61 -1.08 11.82 4.87
C LEU A 61 -2.05 11.93 3.69
N LEU A 62 -1.55 11.96 2.47
CA LEU A 62 -2.39 12.09 1.27
C LEU A 62 -3.36 10.91 1.08
N PRO A 63 -2.93 9.64 1.19
CA PRO A 63 -3.84 8.49 1.17
C PRO A 63 -4.92 8.54 2.25
N VAL A 64 -4.54 8.89 3.48
CA VAL A 64 -5.50 9.03 4.60
C VAL A 64 -6.55 10.10 4.29
N LEU A 65 -6.12 11.26 3.77
CA LEU A 65 -7.04 12.32 3.37
C LEU A 65 -7.97 11.88 2.22
N ALA A 66 -7.45 11.09 1.27
CA ALA A 66 -8.25 10.54 0.18
C ALA A 66 -9.35 9.59 0.70
N VAL A 67 -9.00 8.66 1.60
CA VAL A 67 -9.98 7.75 2.22
C VAL A 67 -11.03 8.53 3.02
N ILE A 68 -10.62 9.52 3.81
CA ILE A 68 -11.55 10.35 4.57
C ILE A 68 -12.49 11.12 3.62
N ALA A 69 -11.97 11.70 2.54
CA ALA A 69 -12.77 12.43 1.57
C ALA A 69 -13.81 11.53 0.90
N ILE A 70 -13.45 10.31 0.53
CA ILE A 70 -14.39 9.33 -0.04
C ILE A 70 -15.43 8.94 1.00
N ALA A 71 -15.02 8.61 2.23
CA ALA A 71 -15.93 8.23 3.29
C ALA A 71 -16.95 9.32 3.64
N LEU A 72 -16.51 10.59 3.67
CA LEU A 72 -17.39 11.73 3.94
C LEU A 72 -18.31 12.08 2.77
N SER A 73 -17.89 11.77 1.54
CA SER A 73 -18.71 12.07 0.36
C SER A 73 -19.91 11.15 0.21
N GLY A 74 -19.84 9.93 0.77
CA GLY A 74 -20.87 8.89 0.62
C GLY A 74 -21.12 8.46 -0.83
N ALA A 75 -20.19 8.81 -1.73
CA ALA A 75 -20.31 8.58 -3.17
C ALA A 75 -19.09 7.81 -3.67
N SER A 76 -19.26 7.06 -4.76
CA SER A 76 -18.14 6.36 -5.39
C SER A 76 -17.13 7.35 -5.99
N VAL A 77 -15.88 6.89 -6.19
CA VAL A 77 -14.85 7.69 -6.89
C VAL A 77 -15.33 8.18 -8.24
N ARG A 78 -16.10 7.35 -8.95
CA ARG A 78 -16.70 7.72 -10.23
C ARG A 78 -17.67 8.89 -10.07
N ASP A 79 -18.56 8.86 -9.07
CA ASP A 79 -19.53 9.91 -8.81
C ASP A 79 -18.86 11.22 -8.43
N LEU A 80 -17.77 11.13 -7.62
CA LEU A 80 -16.95 12.31 -7.31
C LEU A 80 -16.28 12.88 -8.56
N ALA A 81 -15.68 12.04 -9.38
CA ALA A 81 -15.02 12.46 -10.61
C ALA A 81 -16.02 13.04 -11.63
N GLN A 82 -17.26 12.53 -11.69
CA GLN A 82 -18.32 13.06 -12.55
C GLN A 82 -18.72 14.50 -12.20
N ARG A 83 -18.50 14.95 -10.97
CA ARG A 83 -18.75 16.37 -10.58
C ARG A 83 -17.82 17.33 -11.31
N ALA A 84 -16.63 16.87 -11.73
CA ALA A 84 -15.70 17.65 -12.55
C ALA A 84 -16.01 17.56 -14.06
N GLY A 85 -16.95 16.72 -14.47
CA GLY A 85 -17.40 16.53 -15.84
C GLY A 85 -17.56 15.07 -16.22
N THR A 86 -18.46 14.79 -17.14
CA THR A 86 -18.81 13.41 -17.56
C THR A 86 -17.61 12.65 -18.16
N VAL A 87 -16.81 13.34 -18.97
CA VAL A 87 -15.60 12.75 -19.59
C VAL A 87 -14.56 12.44 -18.51
N PHE A 88 -14.33 13.37 -17.60
CA PHE A 88 -13.40 13.19 -16.49
C PHE A 88 -13.85 12.05 -15.57
N GLY A 89 -15.15 11.93 -15.29
CA GLY A 89 -15.72 10.87 -14.46
C GLY A 89 -15.53 9.45 -15.02
N VAL A 90 -15.28 9.31 -16.31
CA VAL A 90 -14.96 8.00 -16.92
C VAL A 90 -13.46 7.84 -17.10
N LEU A 91 -12.78 8.86 -17.61
CA LEU A 91 -11.37 8.77 -17.99
C LEU A 91 -10.47 8.63 -16.77
N PHE A 92 -10.75 9.38 -15.69
CA PHE A 92 -9.91 9.38 -14.49
C PHE A 92 -9.87 8.00 -13.78
N PRO A 93 -11.01 7.36 -13.45
CA PRO A 93 -10.96 6.01 -12.88
C PRO A 93 -10.30 4.98 -13.80
N VAL A 94 -10.58 5.03 -15.09
CA VAL A 94 -9.96 4.10 -16.06
C VAL A 94 -8.45 4.25 -16.07
N LEU A 95 -7.93 5.48 -16.13
CA LEU A 95 -6.48 5.73 -16.09
C LEU A 95 -5.87 5.32 -14.75
N ALA A 96 -6.56 5.57 -13.62
CA ALA A 96 -6.11 5.15 -12.30
C ALA A 96 -5.98 3.62 -12.22
N TYR A 97 -7.01 2.88 -12.60
CA TYR A 97 -6.98 1.41 -12.60
C TYR A 97 -5.94 0.83 -13.56
N LEU A 98 -5.77 1.41 -14.74
CA LEU A 98 -4.73 0.99 -15.67
C LEU A 98 -3.32 1.24 -15.13
N SER A 99 -3.13 2.35 -14.41
CA SER A 99 -1.85 2.68 -13.78
C SER A 99 -1.52 1.73 -12.64
N ILE A 100 -2.49 1.42 -11.75
CA ILE A 100 -2.29 0.44 -10.67
C ILE A 100 -2.08 -0.97 -11.26
N GLY A 101 -2.87 -1.33 -12.26
CA GLY A 101 -2.81 -2.65 -12.87
C GLY A 101 -1.67 -2.79 -13.89
N ALA A 102 -2.01 -2.73 -15.16
CA ALA A 102 -1.16 -3.21 -16.25
C ALA A 102 0.09 -2.36 -16.53
N PHE A 103 0.02 -1.03 -16.31
CA PHE A 103 1.06 -0.14 -16.84
C PHE A 103 2.18 0.22 -15.88
N TYR A 104 1.95 0.18 -14.56
CA TYR A 104 2.96 0.62 -13.62
C TYR A 104 3.12 -0.29 -12.40
N ALA A 105 2.11 -0.42 -11.53
CA ALA A 105 2.31 -1.06 -10.24
C ALA A 105 2.61 -2.56 -10.37
N LEU A 106 1.88 -3.31 -11.21
CA LEU A 106 2.14 -4.74 -11.40
C LEU A 106 3.52 -5.00 -12.01
N PRO A 107 3.93 -4.39 -13.15
CA PRO A 107 5.28 -4.57 -13.69
C PRO A 107 6.38 -4.21 -12.69
N ARG A 108 6.20 -3.11 -11.95
CA ARG A 108 7.13 -2.68 -10.90
C ARG A 108 7.27 -3.72 -9.81
N THR A 109 6.16 -4.34 -9.37
CA THR A 109 6.21 -5.38 -8.32
C THR A 109 7.10 -6.54 -8.72
N GLY A 110 7.02 -7.00 -9.97
CA GLY A 110 7.90 -8.03 -10.50
C GLY A 110 9.37 -7.59 -10.55
N ALA A 111 9.65 -6.39 -11.05
CA ALA A 111 11.01 -5.86 -11.12
C ALA A 111 11.65 -5.70 -9.75
N VAL A 112 10.95 -5.06 -8.80
CA VAL A 112 11.43 -4.86 -7.43
C VAL A 112 11.65 -6.20 -6.72
N SER A 113 10.75 -7.18 -6.90
CA SER A 113 10.92 -8.52 -6.31
C SER A 113 12.15 -9.24 -6.86
N MET A 114 12.44 -9.08 -8.14
CA MET A 114 13.66 -9.62 -8.75
C MET A 114 14.91 -8.96 -8.17
N GLU A 115 14.97 -7.63 -8.14
CA GLU A 115 16.14 -6.87 -7.71
C GLU A 115 16.43 -7.00 -6.21
N THR A 116 15.39 -7.05 -5.37
CA THR A 116 15.57 -7.05 -3.91
C THR A 116 15.71 -8.44 -3.31
N ALA A 117 15.15 -9.46 -3.93
CA ALA A 117 15.16 -10.83 -3.40
C ALA A 117 15.98 -11.79 -4.25
N ILE A 118 15.68 -11.90 -5.54
CA ILE A 118 16.25 -12.97 -6.37
C ILE A 118 17.70 -12.70 -6.73
N THR A 119 17.99 -11.50 -7.21
CA THR A 119 19.36 -11.11 -7.59
C THR A 119 20.37 -11.25 -6.42
N PRO A 120 20.08 -10.73 -5.19
CA PRO A 120 21.01 -10.89 -4.07
C PRO A 120 21.14 -12.34 -3.56
N LEU A 121 20.08 -13.13 -3.64
CA LEU A 121 20.08 -14.50 -3.09
C LEU A 121 20.70 -15.53 -4.04
N LEU A 122 20.44 -15.40 -5.34
CA LEU A 122 20.85 -16.39 -6.34
C LEU A 122 22.02 -15.92 -7.21
N GLY A 123 22.38 -14.62 -7.13
CA GLY A 123 23.43 -14.05 -7.98
C GLY A 123 23.10 -14.08 -9.47
N VAL A 124 21.81 -14.08 -9.81
CA VAL A 124 21.33 -14.24 -11.19
C VAL A 124 20.81 -12.90 -11.70
N ASP A 125 21.45 -12.40 -12.75
CA ASP A 125 21.14 -11.15 -13.39
C ASP A 125 20.80 -11.34 -14.88
N GLY A 126 20.20 -10.34 -15.48
CA GLY A 126 19.98 -10.25 -16.91
C GLY A 126 18.52 -10.41 -17.35
N LEU A 127 18.27 -10.00 -18.58
CA LEU A 127 16.92 -9.93 -19.15
C LEU A 127 16.22 -11.29 -19.21
N PHE A 128 16.96 -12.36 -19.50
CA PHE A 128 16.40 -13.71 -19.58
C PHE A 128 15.95 -14.20 -18.20
N ALA A 129 16.78 -14.04 -17.18
CA ALA A 129 16.45 -14.43 -15.81
C ALA A 129 15.25 -13.64 -15.26
N SER A 130 15.24 -12.33 -15.49
CA SER A 130 14.10 -11.47 -15.13
C SER A 130 12.83 -11.88 -15.85
N GLY A 131 12.92 -12.25 -17.14
CA GLY A 131 11.79 -12.74 -17.92
C GLY A 131 11.20 -14.04 -17.34
N VAL A 132 12.04 -15.04 -17.06
CA VAL A 132 11.61 -16.31 -16.49
C VAL A 132 10.99 -16.10 -15.09
N PHE A 133 11.65 -15.30 -14.24
CA PHE A 133 11.12 -14.96 -12.92
C PHE A 133 9.74 -14.32 -13.02
N ASN A 134 9.57 -13.30 -13.88
CA ASN A 134 8.30 -12.60 -14.02
C ASN A 134 7.18 -13.51 -14.55
N ILE A 135 7.47 -14.43 -15.48
CA ILE A 135 6.49 -15.41 -15.94
C ILE A 135 6.01 -16.29 -14.79
N ILE A 136 6.93 -16.81 -13.97
CA ILE A 136 6.59 -17.63 -12.80
C ILE A 136 5.82 -16.80 -11.77
N PHE A 137 6.31 -15.61 -11.44
CA PHE A 137 5.72 -14.71 -10.46
C PHE A 137 4.28 -14.33 -10.81
N PHE A 138 4.04 -13.85 -12.02
CA PHE A 138 2.71 -13.49 -12.48
C PHE A 138 1.83 -14.71 -12.77
N GLY A 139 2.42 -15.85 -13.14
CA GLY A 139 1.72 -17.13 -13.25
C GLY A 139 1.14 -17.56 -11.91
N ILE A 140 1.93 -17.49 -10.83
CA ILE A 140 1.46 -17.77 -9.47
C ILE A 140 0.39 -16.74 -9.05
N ALA A 141 0.64 -15.46 -9.28
CA ALA A 141 -0.32 -14.40 -8.97
C ALA A 141 -1.66 -14.63 -9.68
N LEU A 142 -1.65 -15.00 -10.96
CA LEU A 142 -2.85 -15.30 -11.75
C LEU A 142 -3.62 -16.50 -11.18
N THR A 143 -2.94 -17.59 -10.83
CA THR A 143 -3.58 -18.77 -10.24
C THR A 143 -4.20 -18.46 -8.89
N LEU A 144 -3.55 -17.62 -8.09
CA LEU A 144 -4.11 -17.12 -6.85
C LEU A 144 -5.32 -16.20 -7.09
N ALA A 145 -5.27 -15.32 -8.10
CA ALA A 145 -6.32 -14.37 -8.44
C ALA A 145 -7.56 -15.01 -9.07
N TRP A 146 -7.50 -16.28 -9.48
CA TRP A 146 -8.62 -16.97 -10.12
C TRP A 146 -9.85 -17.13 -9.21
N ASN A 147 -9.66 -17.15 -7.89
CA ASN A 147 -10.73 -17.23 -6.89
C ASN A 147 -10.67 -16.05 -5.91
N PRO A 148 -11.27 -14.89 -6.24
CA PRO A 148 -11.14 -13.65 -5.48
C PRO A 148 -11.60 -13.78 -4.02
N SER A 149 -12.71 -14.45 -3.74
CA SER A 149 -13.26 -14.63 -2.39
C SER A 149 -12.31 -15.39 -1.45
N THR A 150 -11.63 -16.41 -1.97
CA THR A 150 -10.68 -17.22 -1.19
C THR A 150 -9.36 -16.44 -0.95
N ILE A 151 -9.02 -15.52 -1.84
CA ILE A 151 -7.82 -14.69 -1.71
C ILE A 151 -7.97 -13.69 -0.58
N MET A 152 -9.06 -12.93 -0.53
CA MET A 152 -9.27 -11.91 0.51
C MET A 152 -9.15 -12.53 1.90
N ASP A 153 -9.73 -13.73 2.11
CA ASP A 153 -9.60 -14.47 3.37
C ASP A 153 -8.17 -14.92 3.68
N LYS A 154 -7.43 -15.41 2.68
CA LYS A 154 -6.07 -15.88 2.86
C LYS A 154 -5.08 -14.72 3.03
N LEU A 155 -5.23 -13.65 2.28
CA LEU A 155 -4.40 -12.45 2.40
C LEU A 155 -4.53 -11.83 3.80
N GLY A 156 -5.76 -11.62 4.29
CA GLY A 156 -5.98 -11.07 5.62
C GLY A 156 -5.49 -11.97 6.75
N LYS A 157 -5.61 -13.31 6.61
CA LYS A 157 -5.23 -14.24 7.67
C LYS A 157 -3.74 -14.59 7.70
N PHE A 158 -3.07 -14.62 6.56
CA PHE A 158 -1.67 -15.05 6.47
C PHE A 158 -0.70 -13.94 6.07
N LEU A 159 -1.05 -13.16 5.05
CA LEU A 159 -0.11 -12.18 4.50
C LEU A 159 0.08 -11.01 5.46
N VAL A 160 -1.00 -10.47 6.02
CA VAL A 160 -0.92 -9.34 6.97
C VAL A 160 -0.12 -9.70 8.22
N PRO A 161 -0.38 -10.81 8.93
CA PRO A 161 0.45 -11.20 10.07
C PRO A 161 1.92 -11.45 9.68
N ALA A 162 2.17 -12.09 8.52
CA ALA A 162 3.53 -12.32 8.04
C ALA A 162 4.27 -11.00 7.76
N LEU A 163 3.63 -10.04 7.11
CA LEU A 163 4.21 -8.72 6.86
C LEU A 163 4.48 -7.95 8.15
N VAL A 164 3.57 -8.00 9.12
CA VAL A 164 3.77 -7.36 10.44
C VAL A 164 4.95 -8.00 11.19
N VAL A 165 5.05 -9.33 11.18
CA VAL A 165 6.19 -10.05 11.79
C VAL A 165 7.49 -9.66 11.09
N LEU A 166 7.53 -9.63 9.76
CA LEU A 166 8.71 -9.20 9.00
C LEU A 166 9.10 -7.76 9.33
N LEU A 167 8.12 -6.86 9.45
CA LEU A 167 8.35 -5.46 9.84
C LEU A 167 8.98 -5.40 11.25
N VAL A 168 8.44 -6.13 12.21
CA VAL A 168 8.97 -6.17 13.59
C VAL A 168 10.40 -6.74 13.60
N VAL A 169 10.66 -7.82 12.87
CA VAL A 169 12.00 -8.40 12.73
C VAL A 169 12.96 -7.40 12.09
N MET A 170 12.54 -6.71 11.03
CA MET A 170 13.37 -5.70 10.37
C MET A 170 13.72 -4.56 11.33
N ILE A 171 12.74 -4.05 12.08
CA ILE A 171 12.97 -3.00 13.09
C ILE A 171 13.93 -3.50 14.18
N ALA A 172 13.72 -4.73 14.69
CA ALA A 172 14.59 -5.32 15.71
C ALA A 172 16.03 -5.46 15.21
N VAL A 173 16.24 -5.96 13.98
CA VAL A 173 17.57 -6.06 13.37
C VAL A 173 18.19 -4.69 13.15
N ALA A 174 17.41 -3.70 12.68
CA ALA A 174 17.89 -2.34 12.51
C ALA A 174 18.36 -1.72 13.83
N LEU A 175 17.61 -1.93 14.91
CA LEU A 175 17.98 -1.44 16.25
C LEU A 175 19.24 -2.11 16.81
N THR A 176 19.46 -3.40 16.52
CA THR A 176 20.66 -4.10 16.97
C THR A 176 21.91 -3.76 16.16
N ARG A 177 21.73 -3.26 14.94
CA ARG A 177 22.82 -2.85 14.04
C ARG A 177 22.90 -1.33 13.86
N TRP A 178 22.28 -0.59 14.77
CA TRP A 178 22.29 0.86 14.74
C TRP A 178 23.72 1.37 14.95
N ASP A 179 24.35 1.73 13.87
CA ASP A 179 25.61 2.48 13.88
C ASP A 179 25.25 3.94 13.62
N ALA A 180 25.41 4.77 14.64
CA ALA A 180 25.07 6.19 14.58
C ALA A 180 26.08 7.02 13.74
N GLY A 181 26.77 6.37 12.81
CA GLY A 181 27.66 7.05 11.86
C GLY A 181 26.88 7.99 10.95
N ALA A 182 27.32 9.22 10.86
CA ALA A 182 26.84 10.17 9.87
C ALA A 182 27.21 9.68 8.48
N ASN A 183 26.22 9.33 7.69
CA ASN A 183 26.42 8.98 6.28
C ASN A 183 26.09 10.19 5.41
N PRO A 184 26.95 10.56 4.46
CA PRO A 184 26.63 11.62 3.53
C PRO A 184 25.38 11.25 2.74
N PRO A 185 24.46 12.20 2.53
CA PRO A 185 23.26 11.95 1.75
C PRO A 185 23.60 11.63 0.29
N ALA A 186 22.85 10.74 -0.34
CA ALA A 186 22.91 10.53 -1.77
C ALA A 186 22.53 11.81 -2.51
N GLU A 187 23.01 11.98 -3.74
CA GLU A 187 22.88 13.21 -4.53
C GLU A 187 21.45 13.76 -4.56
N GLN A 188 20.46 12.90 -4.73
CA GLN A 188 19.04 13.27 -4.76
C GLN A 188 18.51 13.84 -3.43
N TYR A 189 19.16 13.53 -2.29
CA TYR A 189 18.79 14.03 -0.96
C TYR A 189 19.71 15.13 -0.44
N ALA A 190 20.75 15.48 -1.20
CA ALA A 190 21.72 16.50 -0.80
C ALA A 190 21.15 17.92 -0.89
N GLU A 191 20.51 18.26 -2.03
CA GLU A 191 20.03 19.61 -2.29
C GLU A 191 18.57 19.84 -1.88
N GLY A 192 17.71 18.82 -1.99
CA GLY A 192 16.27 18.94 -1.71
C GLY A 192 15.66 17.73 -1.01
N PRO A 193 16.09 17.40 0.21
CA PRO A 193 15.69 16.15 0.87
C PRO A 193 14.16 16.04 1.09
N PHE A 194 13.49 17.15 1.41
CA PHE A 194 12.04 17.17 1.56
C PHE A 194 11.31 16.84 0.25
N THR A 195 11.73 17.47 -0.84
CA THR A 195 11.13 17.25 -2.17
C THR A 195 11.42 15.84 -2.67
N ALA A 196 12.64 15.34 -2.48
CA ALA A 196 12.99 13.97 -2.82
C ALA A 196 12.13 12.96 -2.04
N GLY A 197 11.98 13.15 -0.74
CA GLY A 197 11.10 12.33 0.10
C GLY A 197 9.64 12.40 -0.32
N LEU A 198 9.14 13.59 -0.68
CA LEU A 198 7.78 13.80 -1.16
C LEU A 198 7.52 13.04 -2.48
N LEU A 199 8.46 13.06 -3.41
CA LEU A 199 8.39 12.29 -4.66
C LEU A 199 8.43 10.78 -4.39
N GLU A 200 9.32 10.33 -3.50
CA GLU A 200 9.44 8.92 -3.13
C GLU A 200 8.15 8.40 -2.47
N GLY A 201 7.55 9.17 -1.55
CA GLY A 201 6.28 8.83 -0.94
C GLY A 201 5.12 8.80 -1.94
N TYR A 202 5.12 9.67 -2.94
CA TYR A 202 4.13 9.64 -4.02
C TYR A 202 4.28 8.38 -4.89
N LEU A 203 5.51 7.92 -5.11
CA LEU A 203 5.80 6.71 -5.89
C LEU A 203 5.36 5.41 -5.20
N THR A 204 5.00 5.41 -3.92
CA THR A 204 4.35 4.25 -3.28
C THR A 204 2.98 3.95 -3.89
N MET A 205 2.35 4.93 -4.54
CA MET A 205 1.03 4.88 -5.17
C MET A 205 -0.14 4.64 -4.19
N ASP A 206 0.10 4.75 -2.90
CA ASP A 206 -0.95 4.55 -1.89
C ASP A 206 -2.09 5.55 -2.06
N SER A 207 -1.79 6.76 -2.54
CA SER A 207 -2.80 7.78 -2.84
C SER A 207 -3.77 7.35 -3.95
N ILE A 208 -3.29 6.58 -4.94
CA ILE A 208 -4.12 6.04 -6.01
C ILE A 208 -4.85 4.79 -5.51
N ALA A 209 -4.18 3.94 -4.70
CA ALA A 209 -4.80 2.79 -4.07
C ALA A 209 -5.95 3.18 -3.11
N ALA A 210 -5.89 4.39 -2.52
CA ALA A 210 -6.99 4.93 -1.70
C ALA A 210 -8.31 5.06 -2.47
N LEU A 211 -8.27 5.15 -3.80
CA LEU A 211 -9.46 5.18 -4.64
C LEU A 211 -10.20 3.85 -4.66
N ASP A 212 -9.50 2.74 -4.41
CA ASP A 212 -10.10 1.39 -4.34
C ASP A 212 -10.74 1.09 -2.97
N ALA A 213 -10.47 1.90 -1.95
CA ALA A 213 -11.06 1.75 -0.62
C ALA A 213 -12.60 1.93 -0.61
N ASP A 214 -13.15 2.55 -1.64
CA ASP A 214 -14.57 2.69 -1.96
C ASP A 214 -15.30 1.33 -1.94
N VAL A 215 -14.72 0.30 -2.54
CA VAL A 215 -15.31 -1.04 -2.65
C VAL A 215 -15.54 -1.68 -1.27
N ILE A 216 -14.59 -1.51 -0.35
CA ILE A 216 -14.70 -2.09 1.00
C ILE A 216 -15.76 -1.36 1.83
N THR A 217 -15.84 -0.06 1.70
CA THR A 217 -16.80 0.77 2.45
C THR A 217 -18.25 0.44 2.04
N ILE A 218 -18.49 0.20 0.76
CA ILE A 218 -19.81 -0.16 0.22
C ILE A 218 -20.23 -1.58 0.66
N GLU A 219 -19.32 -2.55 0.62
CA GLU A 219 -19.62 -3.93 1.06
C GLU A 219 -19.93 -3.99 2.55
N THR A 220 -19.18 -3.26 3.38
CA THR A 220 -19.41 -3.23 4.83
C THR A 220 -20.76 -2.58 5.16
N SER A 221 -21.13 -1.52 4.45
CA SER A 221 -22.45 -0.86 4.63
C SER A 221 -23.60 -1.74 4.17
N ARG A 222 -23.42 -2.63 3.20
CA ARG A 222 -24.44 -3.58 2.75
C ARG A 222 -24.61 -4.79 3.68
N SER A 223 -23.56 -5.18 4.40
CA SER A 223 -23.66 -6.30 5.35
C SER A 223 -24.38 -5.92 6.64
N ASP A 224 -24.52 -4.65 6.93
CA ASP A 224 -25.19 -4.11 8.13
C ASP A 224 -26.68 -3.77 7.90
N MET A 225 -27.18 -3.90 6.68
CA MET A 225 -28.62 -3.77 6.33
C MET A 225 -29.29 -5.14 6.19
#